data_938779479816a6e66668cc0e25fe2edb
#
_entry.id   938779479816a6e66668cc0e25fe2edb
#
_cell.length_a   1.000
_cell.length_b   1.000
_cell.length_c   1.000
_cell.angle_alpha   90.00
_cell.angle_beta   90.00
_cell.angle_gamma   90.00
#
_symmetry.space_group_name_H-M   'P 1'
#
loop_
_entity.id
_entity.type
_entity.pdbx_description
1 polymer ?
#
loop_
_entity_poly.entity_id
_entity_poly.type
_entity_poly.pdbx_seq_one_letter_code
_entity_poly.pdbx_strand_id
1 'polypeptide(L)'
;MDRSEENGAVSAPDIAPAASTTTPGPPGRRRLHPAWIVAAVTFVTILGAAAFRSVPGVLMDPLHADFGWSHATIGTAMSINMTLFGLMSPFAAALMDRFGIRPVVCFALVLVSAGSGLTVFMTQSWQLLLFWGVFVGVGTGSMSMAFVATVSTRWFVQRRGLVTGVLTAANATGQLIFLPLVATLTEHHGWRTASLVVAVASLTVVPLVFFFLRNHPHDMGIRAYGATDAEPGPPPTIRVGSSAAAAVNALFVAAHTRMFWLLAGSFAICGASTNGLIGTHFIPAAHDHGMPTTTAAGLLALVGVFDVAGTIASGWLTDRYDPRLLLVVYYLGRGLSLLALPSLLAPNTSPSTWVFILFYGLDWVATVPPTVALCRTHFGAAAPMVFGWVFAAHQLGAAVAASGAGMIRDSNGSYDVAFYCAAALCAIAVGLSASVGATPSREAQVPTGSAQVGAARGEEATAGKD
;
A
#
# COMPACT_ATOMS: atom_id res chain seq x y z
N MET A 1 33.28 -59.37 -75.28
CA MET A 1 32.11 -58.89 -75.94
C MET A 1 31.06 -58.74 -74.83
N ASP A 2 30.72 -57.62 -74.32
CA ASP A 2 30.30 -56.38 -74.94
C ASP A 2 30.48 -55.20 -73.97
N ARG A 3 30.55 -54.05 -74.49
CA ARG A 3 30.86 -52.79 -73.85
C ARG A 3 29.64 -52.29 -73.03
N SER A 4 29.91 -51.77 -71.85
CA SER A 4 28.99 -50.93 -71.02
C SER A 4 29.46 -49.50 -70.99
N GLU A 5 28.59 -48.60 -71.40
CA GLU A 5 28.84 -47.14 -71.43
C GLU A 5 28.71 -46.57 -70.03
N GLU A 6 29.71 -45.77 -69.62
CA GLU A 6 29.70 -44.87 -68.50
C GLU A 6 28.80 -43.66 -68.79
N ASN A 7 27.80 -43.43 -67.95
CA ASN A 7 27.09 -42.13 -67.92
C ASN A 7 27.49 -41.39 -66.67
N GLY A 8 28.42 -40.45 -66.82
CA GLY A 8 28.83 -39.54 -65.79
C GLY A 8 27.72 -38.49 -65.54
N ALA A 9 27.11 -38.54 -64.39
CA ALA A 9 26.25 -37.48 -63.87
C ALA A 9 27.09 -36.36 -63.26
N VAL A 10 27.14 -35.22 -63.92
CA VAL A 10 27.73 -33.97 -63.42
C VAL A 10 26.84 -33.44 -62.29
N SER A 11 27.34 -33.45 -61.07
CA SER A 11 26.70 -32.89 -59.89
C SER A 11 26.78 -31.38 -59.96
N ALA A 12 25.62 -30.71 -60.00
CA ALA A 12 25.54 -29.24 -59.91
C ALA A 12 25.95 -28.74 -58.54
N PRO A 13 26.63 -27.60 -58.41
CA PRO A 13 27.02 -27.05 -57.08
C PRO A 13 25.80 -26.55 -56.31
N ASP A 14 25.69 -27.03 -55.07
CA ASP A 14 24.76 -26.56 -54.06
C ASP A 14 24.92 -25.05 -53.86
N ILE A 15 24.00 -24.25 -54.35
CA ILE A 15 23.92 -22.81 -54.05
C ILE A 15 23.28 -22.69 -52.66
N ALA A 16 24.10 -22.51 -51.61
CA ALA A 16 23.63 -22.15 -50.28
C ALA A 16 22.75 -20.88 -50.37
N PRO A 17 21.57 -20.85 -49.72
CA PRO A 17 20.75 -19.67 -49.73
C PRO A 17 21.50 -18.52 -49.03
N ALA A 18 21.62 -17.39 -49.73
CA ALA A 18 22.21 -16.17 -49.26
C ALA A 18 21.60 -15.74 -47.91
N ALA A 19 22.45 -15.70 -46.87
CA ALA A 19 22.05 -15.15 -45.58
C ALA A 19 21.50 -13.73 -45.78
N SER A 20 20.20 -13.58 -45.55
CA SER A 20 19.55 -12.27 -45.55
C SER A 20 20.16 -11.43 -44.42
N THR A 21 21.07 -10.54 -44.79
CA THR A 21 21.54 -9.48 -43.88
C THR A 21 20.38 -8.55 -43.59
N THR A 22 19.64 -8.82 -42.53
CA THR A 22 18.68 -7.85 -41.96
C THR A 22 19.51 -6.69 -41.39
N THR A 23 19.58 -5.62 -42.13
CA THR A 23 20.08 -4.34 -41.66
C THR A 23 19.33 -3.96 -40.36
N PRO A 24 20.01 -3.65 -39.24
CA PRO A 24 19.33 -3.18 -38.05
C PRO A 24 18.62 -1.87 -38.41
N GLY A 25 17.29 -1.89 -38.35
CA GLY A 25 16.51 -0.68 -38.52
C GLY A 25 16.92 0.39 -37.49
N PRO A 26 16.69 1.69 -37.78
CA PRO A 26 17.09 2.77 -36.88
C PRO A 26 16.50 2.52 -35.49
N PRO A 27 17.25 2.85 -34.40
CA PRO A 27 16.78 2.60 -33.04
C PRO A 27 15.48 3.35 -32.82
N GLY A 28 14.37 2.60 -32.86
CA GLY A 28 13.03 3.14 -32.62
C GLY A 28 13.06 3.86 -31.28
N ARG A 29 12.58 5.10 -31.24
CA ARG A 29 12.36 5.86 -30.00
C ARG A 29 11.78 4.89 -28.96
N ARG A 30 12.50 4.62 -27.87
CA ARG A 30 12.02 3.77 -26.78
C ARG A 30 10.75 4.40 -26.24
N ARG A 31 9.60 3.96 -26.75
CA ARG A 31 8.30 4.40 -26.24
C ARG A 31 8.20 3.94 -24.78
N LEU A 32 7.83 4.87 -23.91
CA LEU A 32 7.63 4.56 -22.48
C LEU A 32 6.60 3.43 -22.39
N HIS A 33 6.93 2.36 -21.65
CA HIS A 33 6.00 1.24 -21.48
C HIS A 33 4.75 1.74 -20.74
N PRO A 34 3.52 1.41 -21.18
CA PRO A 34 2.27 1.92 -20.59
C PRO A 34 2.13 1.66 -19.09
N ALA A 35 2.79 0.63 -18.54
CA ALA A 35 2.85 0.38 -17.10
C ALA A 35 3.33 1.60 -16.30
N TRP A 36 4.27 2.38 -16.83
CA TRP A 36 4.78 3.57 -16.15
C TRP A 36 3.77 4.72 -16.14
N ILE A 37 2.91 4.80 -17.16
CA ILE A 37 1.79 5.76 -17.19
C ILE A 37 0.78 5.38 -16.12
N VAL A 38 0.44 4.09 -16.02
CA VAL A 38 -0.46 3.57 -14.97
C VAL A 38 0.14 3.83 -13.58
N ALA A 39 1.43 3.58 -13.38
CA ALA A 39 2.10 3.89 -12.11
C ALA A 39 2.08 5.39 -11.78
N ALA A 40 2.33 6.27 -12.74
CA ALA A 40 2.30 7.72 -12.54
C ALA A 40 0.89 8.21 -12.18
N VAL A 41 -0.15 7.72 -12.87
CA VAL A 41 -1.55 8.05 -12.55
C VAL A 41 -1.93 7.51 -11.17
N THR A 42 -1.48 6.30 -10.82
CA THR A 42 -1.68 5.72 -9.48
C THR A 42 -0.99 6.57 -8.41
N PHE A 43 0.24 7.03 -8.66
CA PHE A 43 0.97 7.91 -7.77
C PHE A 43 0.20 9.21 -7.50
N VAL A 44 -0.26 9.90 -8.56
CA VAL A 44 -1.07 11.13 -8.43
C VAL A 44 -2.38 10.86 -7.69
N THR A 45 -3.02 9.72 -7.92
CA THR A 45 -4.25 9.32 -7.24
C THR A 45 -4.03 9.15 -5.74
N ILE A 46 -2.98 8.44 -5.33
CA ILE A 46 -2.65 8.20 -3.91
C ILE A 46 -2.22 9.50 -3.24
N LEU A 47 -1.42 10.32 -3.93
CA LEU A 47 -0.99 11.63 -3.46
C LEU A 47 -2.21 12.52 -3.20
N GLY A 48 -3.18 12.58 -4.12
CA GLY A 48 -4.43 13.31 -3.93
C GLY A 48 -5.28 12.76 -2.77
N ALA A 49 -5.37 11.43 -2.63
CA ALA A 49 -6.10 10.79 -1.53
C ALA A 49 -5.46 11.08 -0.16
N ALA A 50 -4.15 11.27 -0.09
CA ALA A 50 -3.45 11.60 1.15
C ALA A 50 -3.82 12.99 1.71
N ALA A 51 -4.27 13.92 0.87
CA ALA A 51 -4.77 15.23 1.29
C ALA A 51 -5.87 15.10 2.35
N PHE A 52 -6.78 14.14 2.17
CA PHE A 52 -7.92 13.93 3.06
C PHE A 52 -7.55 13.36 4.42
N ARG A 53 -6.43 12.67 4.52
CA ARG A 53 -5.94 12.12 5.80
C ARG A 53 -5.34 13.20 6.70
N SER A 54 -4.86 14.28 6.11
CA SER A 54 -4.24 15.40 6.83
C SER A 54 -5.27 16.40 7.39
N VAL A 55 -6.45 16.44 6.81
CA VAL A 55 -7.50 17.44 7.10
C VAL A 55 -8.09 17.31 8.51
N PRO A 56 -8.35 16.10 9.07
CA PRO A 56 -9.06 15.97 10.35
C PRO A 56 -8.44 16.76 11.50
N GLY A 57 -7.12 16.69 11.65
CA GLY A 57 -6.42 17.40 12.74
C GLY A 57 -6.52 18.92 12.63
N VAL A 58 -6.57 19.43 11.41
CA VAL A 58 -6.65 20.87 11.15
C VAL A 58 -8.08 21.42 11.35
N LEU A 59 -9.10 20.57 11.11
CA LEU A 59 -10.50 21.02 11.19
C LEU A 59 -11.13 20.87 12.58
N MET A 60 -10.46 20.22 13.53
CA MET A 60 -11.05 19.94 14.85
C MET A 60 -11.49 21.19 15.59
N ASP A 61 -10.58 22.15 15.79
CA ASP A 61 -10.85 23.39 16.49
C ASP A 61 -11.82 24.32 15.74
N PRO A 62 -11.69 24.52 14.42
CA PRO A 62 -12.66 25.28 13.64
C PRO A 62 -14.10 24.71 13.71
N LEU A 63 -14.26 23.39 13.67
CA LEU A 63 -15.58 22.76 13.78
C LEU A 63 -16.16 22.91 15.20
N HIS A 64 -15.31 22.79 16.22
CA HIS A 64 -15.71 23.03 17.60
C HIS A 64 -16.18 24.49 17.78
N ALA A 65 -15.45 25.45 17.24
CA ALA A 65 -15.79 26.87 17.33
C ALA A 65 -17.08 27.23 16.59
N ASP A 66 -17.31 26.70 15.38
CA ASP A 66 -18.47 27.01 14.53
C ASP A 66 -19.78 26.37 15.03
N PHE A 67 -19.70 25.12 15.51
CA PHE A 67 -20.90 24.31 15.83
C PHE A 67 -21.06 24.01 17.32
N GLY A 68 -20.06 24.26 18.15
CA GLY A 68 -20.06 23.89 19.57
C GLY A 68 -20.01 22.37 19.81
N TRP A 69 -19.68 21.57 18.79
CA TRP A 69 -19.60 20.11 18.94
C TRP A 69 -18.39 19.73 19.80
N SER A 70 -18.58 18.72 20.66
CA SER A 70 -17.48 18.26 21.49
C SER A 70 -16.35 17.65 20.64
N HIS A 71 -15.12 17.75 21.13
CA HIS A 71 -13.96 17.09 20.52
C HIS A 71 -14.16 15.56 20.41
N ALA A 72 -14.89 14.96 21.36
CA ALA A 72 -15.27 13.55 21.31
C ALA A 72 -16.16 13.23 20.10
N THR A 73 -17.13 14.09 19.76
CA THR A 73 -18.00 13.89 18.59
C THR A 73 -17.20 13.97 17.29
N ILE A 74 -16.33 14.97 17.18
CA ILE A 74 -15.46 15.14 16.00
C ILE A 74 -14.47 13.97 15.92
N GLY A 75 -13.86 13.59 17.05
CA GLY A 75 -12.98 12.42 17.14
C GLY A 75 -13.63 11.10 16.75
N THR A 76 -14.93 10.95 17.02
CA THR A 76 -15.71 9.77 16.58
C THR A 76 -15.77 9.68 15.04
N ALA A 77 -15.97 10.80 14.35
CA ALA A 77 -15.93 10.80 12.88
C ALA A 77 -14.55 10.38 12.35
N MET A 78 -13.48 10.82 12.99
CA MET A 78 -12.11 10.42 12.65
C MET A 78 -11.88 8.93 12.90
N SER A 79 -12.36 8.41 14.01
CA SER A 79 -12.24 6.98 14.36
C SER A 79 -12.98 6.09 13.36
N ILE A 80 -14.18 6.49 12.93
CA ILE A 80 -14.94 5.80 11.88
C ILE A 80 -14.15 5.83 10.56
N ASN A 81 -13.60 6.99 10.18
CA ASN A 81 -12.81 7.15 8.97
C ASN A 81 -11.58 6.21 8.97
N MET A 82 -10.79 6.21 10.04
CA MET A 82 -9.59 5.38 10.16
C MET A 82 -9.93 3.88 10.16
N THR A 83 -11.01 3.50 10.83
CA THR A 83 -11.49 2.11 10.86
C THR A 83 -11.88 1.66 9.45
N LEU A 84 -12.68 2.46 8.75
CA LEU A 84 -13.12 2.15 7.39
C LEU A 84 -11.97 2.19 6.40
N PHE A 85 -11.00 3.08 6.57
CA PHE A 85 -9.78 3.11 5.76
C PHE A 85 -9.02 1.78 5.82
N GLY A 86 -8.87 1.20 7.00
CA GLY A 86 -8.22 -0.11 7.17
C GLY A 86 -9.06 -1.27 6.65
N LEU A 87 -10.31 -1.35 7.12
CA LEU A 87 -11.21 -2.46 6.78
C LEU A 87 -11.62 -2.49 5.31
N MET A 88 -11.72 -1.34 4.64
CA MET A 88 -12.11 -1.28 3.23
C MET A 88 -11.02 -1.85 2.29
N SER A 89 -9.77 -1.89 2.74
CA SER A 89 -8.62 -2.31 1.93
C SER A 89 -8.79 -3.69 1.25
N PRO A 90 -9.12 -4.79 1.94
CA PRO A 90 -9.32 -6.09 1.31
C PRO A 90 -10.54 -6.13 0.38
N PHE A 91 -11.62 -5.41 0.75
CA PHE A 91 -12.81 -5.32 -0.08
C PHE A 91 -12.55 -4.52 -1.36
N ALA A 92 -11.76 -3.46 -1.28
CA ALA A 92 -11.33 -2.68 -2.44
C ALA A 92 -10.53 -3.54 -3.43
N ALA A 93 -9.60 -4.37 -2.96
CA ALA A 93 -8.89 -5.33 -3.81
C ALA A 93 -9.86 -6.29 -4.51
N ALA A 94 -10.85 -6.84 -3.80
CA ALA A 94 -11.85 -7.72 -4.36
C ALA A 94 -12.80 -7.00 -5.36
N LEU A 95 -13.14 -5.73 -5.11
CA LEU A 95 -13.88 -4.89 -6.04
C LEU A 95 -13.07 -4.62 -7.32
N MET A 96 -11.76 -4.33 -7.17
CA MET A 96 -10.85 -4.13 -8.30
C MET A 96 -10.65 -5.40 -9.11
N ASP A 97 -10.68 -6.58 -8.50
CA ASP A 97 -10.64 -7.86 -9.21
C ASP A 97 -11.91 -8.10 -10.03
N ARG A 98 -13.07 -7.71 -9.51
CA ARG A 98 -14.37 -7.95 -10.14
C ARG A 98 -14.72 -6.91 -11.20
N PHE A 99 -14.58 -5.63 -10.87
CA PHE A 99 -15.04 -4.51 -11.71
C PHE A 99 -13.89 -3.82 -12.44
N GLY A 100 -12.63 -4.15 -12.09
CA GLY A 100 -11.45 -3.47 -12.60
C GLY A 100 -11.01 -2.31 -11.71
N ILE A 101 -9.75 -1.92 -11.85
CA ILE A 101 -9.13 -0.84 -11.06
C ILE A 101 -9.79 0.51 -11.37
N ARG A 102 -9.97 0.82 -12.67
CA ARG A 102 -10.44 2.12 -13.13
C ARG A 102 -11.80 2.54 -12.52
N PRO A 103 -12.89 1.74 -12.66
CA PRO A 103 -14.20 2.15 -12.14
C PRO A 103 -14.22 2.24 -10.61
N VAL A 104 -13.50 1.36 -9.91
CA VAL A 104 -13.43 1.39 -8.44
C VAL A 104 -12.74 2.65 -7.95
N VAL A 105 -11.61 3.04 -8.55
CA VAL A 105 -10.86 4.26 -8.18
C VAL A 105 -11.63 5.52 -8.56
N CYS A 106 -12.28 5.57 -9.75
CA CYS A 106 -13.15 6.69 -10.10
C CYS A 106 -14.30 6.87 -9.09
N PHE A 107 -14.97 5.78 -8.73
CA PHE A 107 -16.05 5.82 -7.72
C PHE A 107 -15.52 6.28 -6.35
N ALA A 108 -14.35 5.77 -5.93
CA ALA A 108 -13.71 6.15 -4.68
C ALA A 108 -13.39 7.66 -4.65
N LEU A 109 -12.81 8.22 -5.72
CA LEU A 109 -12.51 9.64 -5.83
C LEU A 109 -13.78 10.51 -5.81
N VAL A 110 -14.85 10.08 -6.52
CA VAL A 110 -16.15 10.77 -6.48
C VAL A 110 -16.75 10.72 -5.07
N LEU A 111 -16.67 9.58 -4.39
CA LEU A 111 -17.16 9.43 -3.03
C LEU A 111 -16.41 10.33 -2.05
N VAL A 112 -15.08 10.41 -2.17
CA VAL A 112 -14.24 11.32 -1.37
C VAL A 112 -14.59 12.78 -1.66
N SER A 113 -14.70 13.14 -2.95
CA SER A 113 -15.09 14.51 -3.34
C SER A 113 -16.48 14.89 -2.82
N ALA A 114 -17.46 13.99 -2.97
CA ALA A 114 -18.81 14.18 -2.45
C ALA A 114 -18.79 14.30 -0.91
N GLY A 115 -18.10 13.40 -0.22
CA GLY A 115 -17.97 13.45 1.24
C GLY A 115 -17.40 14.78 1.73
N SER A 116 -16.26 15.21 1.17
CA SER A 116 -15.65 16.50 1.53
C SER A 116 -16.48 17.71 1.11
N GLY A 117 -17.07 17.69 -0.09
CA GLY A 117 -17.91 18.79 -0.58
C GLY A 117 -19.21 18.96 0.21
N LEU A 118 -19.86 17.84 0.60
CA LEU A 118 -21.09 17.87 1.40
C LEU A 118 -20.86 18.37 2.83
N THR A 119 -19.63 18.23 3.38
CA THR A 119 -19.34 18.81 4.71
C THR A 119 -19.54 20.33 4.74
N VAL A 120 -19.39 21.03 3.62
CA VAL A 120 -19.59 22.48 3.54
C VAL A 120 -21.02 22.89 3.93
N PHE A 121 -22.00 22.01 3.67
CA PHE A 121 -23.43 22.23 3.93
C PHE A 121 -23.92 21.59 5.24
N MET A 122 -23.03 20.99 6.03
CA MET A 122 -23.45 20.31 7.26
C MET A 122 -23.92 21.30 8.32
N THR A 123 -24.93 20.88 9.07
CA THR A 123 -25.52 21.60 10.20
C THR A 123 -25.67 20.74 11.44
N GLN A 124 -25.55 19.41 11.28
CA GLN A 124 -25.74 18.42 12.33
C GLN A 124 -24.51 17.51 12.44
N SER A 125 -24.16 17.09 13.65
CA SER A 125 -22.97 16.26 13.91
C SER A 125 -22.99 14.89 13.21
N TRP A 126 -24.19 14.26 13.06
CA TRP A 126 -24.32 13.00 12.34
C TRP A 126 -23.91 13.10 10.85
N GLN A 127 -24.06 14.30 10.27
CA GLN A 127 -23.62 14.56 8.88
C GLN A 127 -22.11 14.49 8.77
N LEU A 128 -21.36 14.96 9.77
CA LEU A 128 -19.91 14.81 9.84
C LEU A 128 -19.51 13.33 9.90
N LEU A 129 -20.21 12.53 10.75
CA LEU A 129 -19.99 11.08 10.85
C LEU A 129 -20.20 10.41 9.49
N LEU A 130 -21.24 10.78 8.75
CA LEU A 130 -21.58 10.20 7.46
C LEU A 130 -20.61 10.69 6.37
N PHE A 131 -20.48 12.00 6.19
CA PHE A 131 -19.73 12.57 5.07
C PHE A 131 -18.24 12.35 5.24
N TRP A 132 -17.70 12.67 6.40
CA TRP A 132 -16.28 12.53 6.68
C TRP A 132 -15.92 11.11 7.14
N GLY A 133 -16.64 10.58 8.10
CA GLY A 133 -16.39 9.26 8.65
C GLY A 133 -16.58 8.18 7.60
N VAL A 134 -17.77 8.09 6.99
CA VAL A 134 -18.10 6.98 6.09
C VAL A 134 -17.67 7.25 4.65
N PHE A 135 -18.09 8.33 4.01
CA PHE A 135 -17.83 8.53 2.58
C PHE A 135 -16.33 8.70 2.31
N VAL A 136 -15.67 9.60 3.04
CA VAL A 136 -14.22 9.80 2.88
C VAL A 136 -13.46 8.56 3.34
N GLY A 137 -13.87 7.90 4.44
CA GLY A 137 -13.22 6.67 4.94
C GLY A 137 -13.27 5.51 3.96
N VAL A 138 -14.44 5.22 3.38
CA VAL A 138 -14.62 4.18 2.35
C VAL A 138 -13.86 4.55 1.07
N GLY A 139 -13.96 5.80 0.63
CA GLY A 139 -13.27 6.27 -0.57
C GLY A 139 -11.75 6.17 -0.45
N THR A 140 -11.16 6.74 0.60
CA THR A 140 -9.70 6.67 0.83
C THR A 140 -9.23 5.25 1.11
N GLY A 141 -10.00 4.44 1.84
CA GLY A 141 -9.73 3.03 2.08
C GLY A 141 -9.68 2.20 0.79
N SER A 142 -10.50 2.57 -0.21
CA SER A 142 -10.46 1.94 -1.53
C SER A 142 -9.19 2.28 -2.32
N MET A 143 -8.49 3.36 -1.97
CA MET A 143 -7.22 3.78 -2.55
C MET A 143 -6.04 3.54 -1.61
N SER A 144 -6.19 2.61 -0.66
CA SER A 144 -5.19 2.24 0.34
C SER A 144 -4.06 1.36 -0.24
N MET A 145 -3.25 0.80 0.65
CA MET A 145 -2.10 -0.06 0.28
C MET A 145 -2.47 -1.28 -0.56
N ALA A 146 -3.72 -1.79 -0.49
CA ALA A 146 -4.17 -2.86 -1.38
C ALA A 146 -4.27 -2.41 -2.85
N PHE A 147 -4.56 -1.14 -3.12
CA PHE A 147 -4.50 -0.56 -4.46
C PHE A 147 -3.06 -0.53 -4.99
N VAL A 148 -2.10 -0.11 -4.17
CA VAL A 148 -0.67 -0.18 -4.49
C VAL A 148 -0.25 -1.60 -4.85
N ALA A 149 -0.60 -2.58 -4.00
CA ALA A 149 -0.30 -3.98 -4.21
C ALA A 149 -0.95 -4.52 -5.50
N THR A 150 -2.18 -4.12 -5.79
CA THR A 150 -2.91 -4.52 -7.01
C THR A 150 -2.21 -4.02 -8.27
N VAL A 151 -1.86 -2.73 -8.32
CA VAL A 151 -1.20 -2.12 -9.48
C VAL A 151 0.19 -2.71 -9.67
N SER A 152 1.01 -2.76 -8.63
CA SER A 152 2.39 -3.27 -8.72
C SER A 152 2.42 -4.74 -9.14
N THR A 153 1.48 -5.56 -8.67
CA THR A 153 1.42 -6.99 -8.99
C THR A 153 0.93 -7.23 -10.43
N ARG A 154 -0.05 -6.47 -10.91
CA ARG A 154 -0.64 -6.68 -12.25
C ARG A 154 0.21 -6.12 -13.38
N TRP A 155 0.83 -4.96 -13.17
CA TRP A 155 1.48 -4.21 -14.25
C TRP A 155 2.98 -4.43 -14.34
N PHE A 156 3.62 -4.97 -13.27
CA PHE A 156 5.07 -5.12 -13.21
C PHE A 156 5.46 -6.56 -12.86
N VAL A 157 6.40 -7.12 -13.62
CA VAL A 157 7.15 -8.34 -13.31
C VAL A 157 8.52 -7.94 -12.76
N GLN A 158 9.24 -7.10 -13.49
CA GLN A 158 10.48 -6.49 -13.03
C GLN A 158 10.22 -5.19 -12.26
N ARG A 159 11.08 -4.87 -11.29
CA ARG A 159 11.03 -3.64 -10.47
C ARG A 159 9.74 -3.47 -9.65
N ARG A 160 9.06 -4.56 -9.31
CA ARG A 160 7.83 -4.52 -8.52
C ARG A 160 8.04 -3.86 -7.17
N GLY A 161 9.12 -4.20 -6.47
CA GLY A 161 9.46 -3.62 -5.17
C GLY A 161 9.67 -2.11 -5.28
N LEU A 162 10.48 -1.66 -6.23
CA LEU A 162 10.68 -0.23 -6.48
C LEU A 162 9.36 0.50 -6.74
N VAL A 163 8.50 -0.06 -7.61
CA VAL A 163 7.20 0.56 -7.91
C VAL A 163 6.31 0.59 -6.67
N THR A 164 6.27 -0.49 -5.89
CA THR A 164 5.54 -0.53 -4.62
C THR A 164 6.05 0.55 -3.68
N GLY A 165 7.38 0.69 -3.53
CA GLY A 165 8.00 1.73 -2.70
C GLY A 165 7.62 3.15 -3.16
N VAL A 166 7.75 3.44 -4.45
CA VAL A 166 7.39 4.76 -5.02
C VAL A 166 5.90 5.06 -4.82
N LEU A 167 5.02 4.11 -5.09
CA LEU A 167 3.58 4.30 -4.92
C LEU A 167 3.19 4.46 -3.44
N THR A 168 3.86 3.76 -2.54
CA THR A 168 3.63 3.89 -1.10
C THR A 168 4.11 5.25 -0.60
N ALA A 169 5.28 5.71 -1.06
CA ALA A 169 5.81 7.04 -0.74
C ALA A 169 4.91 8.19 -1.18
N ALA A 170 4.05 7.99 -2.19
CA ALA A 170 3.07 8.98 -2.62
C ALA A 170 2.13 9.42 -1.48
N ASN A 171 1.81 8.52 -0.55
CA ASN A 171 0.97 8.85 0.60
C ASN A 171 1.66 9.83 1.57
N ALA A 172 2.92 9.57 1.91
CA ALA A 172 3.72 10.49 2.76
C ALA A 172 3.95 11.82 2.04
N THR A 173 4.31 11.79 0.76
CA THR A 173 4.50 12.98 -0.08
C THR A 173 3.23 13.83 -0.12
N GLY A 174 2.06 13.20 -0.27
CA GLY A 174 0.78 13.91 -0.27
C GLY A 174 0.49 14.58 1.06
N GLN A 175 0.75 13.92 2.19
CA GLN A 175 0.58 14.53 3.51
C GLN A 175 1.50 15.74 3.70
N LEU A 176 2.77 15.63 3.30
CA LEU A 176 3.74 16.74 3.40
C LEU A 176 3.32 17.97 2.57
N ILE A 177 2.70 17.78 1.42
CA ILE A 177 2.24 18.86 0.55
C ILE A 177 0.92 19.44 1.04
N PHE A 178 -0.05 18.58 1.33
CA PHE A 178 -1.42 19.02 1.57
C PHE A 178 -1.68 19.47 3.00
N LEU A 179 -0.97 18.97 4.01
CA LEU A 179 -1.19 19.38 5.39
C LEU A 179 -0.92 20.89 5.59
N PRO A 180 0.22 21.46 5.18
CA PRO A 180 0.45 22.90 5.26
C PRO A 180 -0.55 23.70 4.42
N LEU A 181 -0.87 23.23 3.22
CA LEU A 181 -1.82 23.90 2.33
C LEU A 181 -3.21 23.99 2.97
N VAL A 182 -3.72 22.87 3.50
CA VAL A 182 -5.04 22.83 4.16
C VAL A 182 -5.05 23.68 5.42
N ALA A 183 -3.97 23.64 6.22
CA ALA A 183 -3.84 24.47 7.42
C ALA A 183 -3.91 25.97 7.07
N THR A 184 -3.13 26.42 6.10
CA THR A 184 -3.12 27.82 5.63
C THR A 184 -4.48 28.24 5.07
N LEU A 185 -5.13 27.38 4.27
CA LEU A 185 -6.48 27.67 3.76
C LEU A 185 -7.50 27.76 4.88
N THR A 186 -7.42 26.90 5.88
CA THR A 186 -8.34 26.92 7.03
C THR A 186 -8.16 28.17 7.85
N GLU A 187 -6.92 28.60 8.10
CA GLU A 187 -6.60 29.79 8.87
C GLU A 187 -7.05 31.08 8.19
N HIS A 188 -6.79 31.22 6.89
CA HIS A 188 -7.06 32.47 6.17
C HIS A 188 -8.43 32.54 5.50
N HIS A 189 -9.04 31.43 5.12
CA HIS A 189 -10.29 31.37 4.33
C HIS A 189 -11.38 30.52 4.98
N GLY A 190 -11.09 29.94 6.15
CA GLY A 190 -11.99 29.06 6.87
C GLY A 190 -12.05 27.63 6.36
N TRP A 191 -12.52 26.74 7.23
CA TRP A 191 -12.52 25.29 6.99
C TRP A 191 -13.42 24.86 5.81
N ARG A 192 -14.49 25.62 5.52
CA ARG A 192 -15.38 25.34 4.36
C ARG A 192 -14.63 25.47 3.04
N THR A 193 -13.82 26.51 2.91
CA THR A 193 -12.98 26.72 1.71
C THR A 193 -11.94 25.61 1.58
N ALA A 194 -11.29 25.24 2.68
CA ALA A 194 -10.32 24.12 2.68
C ALA A 194 -10.99 22.81 2.24
N SER A 195 -12.17 22.47 2.78
CA SER A 195 -12.93 21.28 2.39
C SER A 195 -13.35 21.30 0.92
N LEU A 196 -13.75 22.45 0.39
CA LEU A 196 -14.13 22.60 -1.02
C LEU A 196 -12.92 22.44 -1.96
N VAL A 197 -11.77 23.05 -1.63
CA VAL A 197 -10.53 22.91 -2.41
C VAL A 197 -10.11 21.44 -2.49
N VAL A 198 -10.17 20.74 -1.38
CA VAL A 198 -9.86 19.32 -1.30
C VAL A 198 -10.85 18.50 -2.14
N ALA A 199 -12.16 18.79 -2.07
CA ALA A 199 -13.17 18.12 -2.90
C ALA A 199 -12.93 18.32 -4.40
N VAL A 200 -12.64 19.56 -4.81
CA VAL A 200 -12.33 19.89 -6.22
C VAL A 200 -11.04 19.21 -6.67
N ALA A 201 -10.00 19.24 -5.84
CA ALA A 201 -8.73 18.56 -6.14
C ALA A 201 -8.92 17.05 -6.41
N SER A 202 -9.73 16.37 -5.60
CA SER A 202 -10.08 14.97 -5.86
C SER A 202 -10.85 14.78 -7.16
N LEU A 203 -11.82 15.65 -7.43
CA LEU A 203 -12.63 15.55 -8.64
C LEU A 203 -11.80 15.76 -9.90
N THR A 204 -10.78 16.62 -9.87
CA THR A 204 -9.88 16.85 -11.01
C THR A 204 -9.00 15.65 -11.34
N VAL A 205 -8.78 14.73 -10.38
CA VAL A 205 -8.06 13.46 -10.63
C VAL A 205 -8.94 12.44 -11.36
N VAL A 206 -10.28 12.53 -11.26
CA VAL A 206 -11.20 11.57 -11.89
C VAL A 206 -11.01 11.46 -13.41
N PRO A 207 -10.96 12.55 -14.21
CA PRO A 207 -10.67 12.46 -15.63
C PRO A 207 -9.31 11.80 -15.92
N LEU A 208 -8.27 12.12 -15.14
CA LEU A 208 -6.95 11.52 -15.29
C LEU A 208 -7.00 10.00 -15.12
N VAL A 209 -7.67 9.53 -14.06
CA VAL A 209 -7.90 8.10 -13.82
C VAL A 209 -8.75 7.48 -14.95
N PHE A 210 -9.83 8.12 -15.35
CA PHE A 210 -10.76 7.61 -16.36
C PHE A 210 -10.07 7.38 -17.72
N PHE A 211 -9.23 8.31 -18.17
CA PHE A 211 -8.59 8.23 -19.48
C PHE A 211 -7.30 7.39 -19.46
N PHE A 212 -6.51 7.44 -18.42
CA PHE A 212 -5.16 6.87 -18.42
C PHE A 212 -5.01 5.59 -17.58
N LEU A 213 -5.83 5.39 -16.54
CA LEU A 213 -5.77 4.16 -15.76
C LEU A 213 -6.42 3.01 -16.53
N ARG A 214 -5.72 1.86 -16.59
CA ARG A 214 -6.21 0.64 -17.24
C ARG A 214 -6.26 -0.51 -16.24
N ASN A 215 -7.16 -1.46 -16.47
CA ASN A 215 -7.38 -2.55 -15.51
C ASN A 215 -6.27 -3.60 -15.58
N HIS A 216 -5.91 -4.01 -16.80
CA HIS A 216 -4.88 -5.01 -17.05
C HIS A 216 -4.01 -4.64 -18.25
N PRO A 217 -2.73 -5.07 -18.32
CA PRO A 217 -1.91 -4.97 -19.52
C PRO A 217 -2.55 -5.66 -20.72
N HIS A 218 -3.23 -6.79 -20.49
CA HIS A 218 -3.94 -7.57 -21.50
C HIS A 218 -5.02 -6.76 -22.23
N ASP A 219 -5.71 -5.84 -21.56
CA ASP A 219 -6.74 -4.97 -22.17
C ASP A 219 -6.15 -4.08 -23.28
N MET A 220 -4.84 -3.90 -23.29
CA MET A 220 -4.08 -3.14 -24.28
C MET A 220 -3.31 -4.02 -25.27
N GLY A 221 -3.48 -5.34 -25.22
CA GLY A 221 -2.73 -6.28 -26.05
C GLY A 221 -1.22 -6.35 -25.71
N ILE A 222 -0.82 -5.93 -24.50
CA ILE A 222 0.57 -5.89 -24.06
C ILE A 222 0.78 -6.81 -22.85
N ARG A 223 2.04 -7.20 -22.62
CA ARG A 223 2.44 -7.91 -21.40
C ARG A 223 2.74 -6.92 -20.28
N ALA A 224 2.78 -7.43 -19.04
CA ALA A 224 3.26 -6.65 -17.89
C ALA A 224 4.74 -6.25 -18.12
N TYR A 225 5.16 -5.14 -17.51
CA TYR A 225 6.54 -4.65 -17.66
C TYR A 225 7.56 -5.68 -17.16
N GLY A 226 8.46 -6.08 -18.04
CA GLY A 226 9.48 -7.08 -17.75
C GLY A 226 9.00 -8.53 -17.79
N ALA A 227 7.77 -8.81 -18.25
CA ALA A 227 7.29 -10.17 -18.47
C ALA A 227 8.01 -10.84 -19.65
N THR A 228 8.37 -12.11 -19.47
CA THR A 228 9.00 -12.99 -20.47
C THR A 228 8.11 -14.20 -20.72
N ASP A 229 8.49 -15.06 -21.69
CA ASP A 229 7.76 -16.32 -21.91
C ASP A 229 7.90 -17.29 -20.73
N ALA A 230 9.01 -17.19 -19.99
CA ALA A 230 9.25 -17.96 -18.76
C ALA A 230 8.46 -17.41 -17.55
N GLU A 231 8.18 -16.09 -17.53
CA GLU A 231 7.40 -15.44 -16.48
C GLU A 231 6.37 -14.50 -17.13
N PRO A 232 5.23 -15.03 -17.61
CA PRO A 232 4.27 -14.27 -18.42
C PRO A 232 3.48 -13.21 -17.65
N GLY A 233 3.64 -13.14 -16.34
CA GLY A 233 2.85 -12.27 -15.46
C GLY A 233 1.51 -12.91 -15.04
N PRO A 234 0.79 -12.31 -14.09
CA PRO A 234 -0.45 -12.87 -13.60
C PRO A 234 -1.53 -12.83 -14.69
N PRO A 235 -2.27 -13.94 -14.90
CA PRO A 235 -3.40 -13.97 -15.82
C PRO A 235 -4.52 -13.03 -15.33
N PRO A 236 -5.37 -12.51 -16.23
CA PRO A 236 -6.56 -11.78 -15.83
C PRO A 236 -7.50 -12.70 -15.06
N THR A 237 -7.78 -12.38 -13.81
CA THR A 237 -8.71 -13.13 -12.98
C THR A 237 -10.10 -12.50 -13.06
N ILE A 238 -11.03 -13.12 -13.80
CA ILE A 238 -12.45 -12.76 -13.74
C ILE A 238 -13.05 -13.61 -12.60
N ARG A 239 -13.37 -12.98 -11.47
CA ARG A 239 -14.05 -13.67 -10.38
C ARG A 239 -15.56 -13.56 -10.55
N VAL A 240 -16.21 -14.71 -10.62
CA VAL A 240 -17.67 -14.81 -10.58
C VAL A 240 -18.09 -14.90 -9.10
N GLY A 241 -19.06 -14.07 -8.69
CA GLY A 241 -19.56 -14.07 -7.32
C GLY A 241 -19.50 -12.71 -6.62
N SER A 242 -19.85 -12.67 -5.33
CA SER A 242 -19.81 -11.45 -4.52
C SER A 242 -18.37 -11.06 -4.19
N SER A 243 -18.00 -9.79 -4.43
CA SER A 243 -16.67 -9.25 -4.06
C SER A 243 -16.45 -9.30 -2.54
N ALA A 244 -17.48 -9.07 -1.74
CA ALA A 244 -17.38 -9.16 -0.29
C ALA A 244 -17.10 -10.61 0.15
N ALA A 245 -17.81 -11.58 -0.42
CA ALA A 245 -17.56 -13.00 -0.14
C ALA A 245 -16.13 -13.41 -0.56
N ALA A 246 -15.62 -12.90 -1.68
CA ALA A 246 -14.25 -13.16 -2.11
C ALA A 246 -13.20 -12.61 -1.12
N ALA A 247 -13.40 -11.39 -0.61
CA ALA A 247 -12.50 -10.80 0.39
C ALA A 247 -12.54 -11.58 1.70
N VAL A 248 -13.74 -11.95 2.18
CA VAL A 248 -13.91 -12.73 3.41
C VAL A 248 -13.35 -14.15 3.23
N ASN A 249 -13.61 -14.80 2.10
CA ASN A 249 -13.03 -16.13 1.82
C ASN A 249 -11.51 -16.08 1.76
N ALA A 250 -10.92 -15.02 1.15
CA ALA A 250 -9.48 -14.83 1.16
C ALA A 250 -8.90 -14.73 2.59
N LEU A 251 -9.62 -14.07 3.52
CA LEU A 251 -9.26 -14.05 4.93
C LEU A 251 -9.33 -15.46 5.53
N PHE A 252 -10.45 -16.17 5.35
CA PHE A 252 -10.61 -17.52 5.93
C PHE A 252 -9.52 -18.46 5.45
N VAL A 253 -9.24 -18.49 4.14
CA VAL A 253 -8.19 -19.35 3.59
C VAL A 253 -6.80 -18.91 4.09
N ALA A 254 -6.50 -17.61 4.09
CA ALA A 254 -5.23 -17.11 4.58
C ALA A 254 -5.04 -17.37 6.08
N ALA A 255 -6.09 -17.19 6.90
CA ALA A 255 -6.06 -17.37 8.35
C ALA A 255 -5.76 -18.82 8.79
N HIS A 256 -6.00 -19.81 7.94
CA HIS A 256 -5.58 -21.19 8.19
C HIS A 256 -4.08 -21.42 7.95
N THR A 257 -3.37 -20.44 7.38
CA THR A 257 -1.93 -20.54 7.11
C THR A 257 -1.12 -19.82 8.19
N ARG A 258 -0.03 -20.44 8.63
CA ARG A 258 0.93 -19.80 9.54
C ARG A 258 1.48 -18.50 8.96
N MET A 259 1.68 -18.43 7.63
CA MET A 259 2.26 -17.28 6.95
C MET A 259 1.43 -16.01 7.11
N PHE A 260 0.09 -16.13 7.06
CA PHE A 260 -0.80 -14.99 7.29
C PHE A 260 -0.57 -14.36 8.68
N TRP A 261 -0.53 -15.18 9.73
CA TRP A 261 -0.36 -14.67 11.10
C TRP A 261 1.02 -14.09 11.36
N LEU A 262 2.07 -14.64 10.73
CA LEU A 262 3.41 -14.06 10.81
C LEU A 262 3.46 -12.66 10.17
N LEU A 263 2.87 -12.50 8.98
CA LEU A 263 2.82 -11.22 8.28
C LEU A 263 1.84 -10.24 8.94
N ALA A 264 0.66 -10.68 9.34
CA ALA A 264 -0.33 -9.84 10.00
C ALA A 264 0.17 -9.38 11.37
N GLY A 265 0.78 -10.27 12.16
CA GLY A 265 1.33 -9.96 13.47
C GLY A 265 2.50 -8.98 13.39
N SER A 266 3.49 -9.23 12.51
CA SER A 266 4.61 -8.29 12.33
C SER A 266 4.13 -6.94 11.82
N PHE A 267 3.16 -6.91 10.93
CA PHE A 267 2.63 -5.65 10.39
C PHE A 267 1.70 -4.91 11.35
N ALA A 268 1.00 -5.63 12.25
CA ALA A 268 0.28 -5.02 13.37
C ALA A 268 1.24 -4.31 14.34
N ILE A 269 2.40 -4.90 14.62
CA ILE A 269 3.47 -4.28 15.41
C ILE A 269 4.04 -3.04 14.69
N CYS A 270 4.15 -3.09 13.36
CA CYS A 270 4.51 -1.91 12.57
C CYS A 270 3.52 -0.76 12.84
N GLY A 271 2.21 -1.01 12.73
CA GLY A 271 1.18 -0.02 12.99
C GLY A 271 1.23 0.51 14.41
N ALA A 272 1.40 -0.38 15.37
CA ALA A 272 1.52 -0.04 16.80
C ALA A 272 2.69 0.91 17.07
N SER A 273 3.87 0.60 16.55
CA SER A 273 5.09 1.40 16.77
C SER A 273 5.09 2.70 15.95
N THR A 274 4.54 2.74 14.74
CA THR A 274 4.53 3.93 13.88
C THR A 274 3.33 4.84 14.18
N ASN A 275 2.20 4.59 13.52
CA ASN A 275 1.03 5.47 13.60
C ASN A 275 0.43 5.52 15.01
N GLY A 276 0.40 4.38 15.71
CA GLY A 276 -0.18 4.28 17.04
C GLY A 276 0.64 5.00 18.11
N LEU A 277 1.93 4.75 18.17
CA LEU A 277 2.78 5.33 19.21
C LEU A 277 3.43 6.64 18.75
N ILE A 278 4.33 6.60 17.79
CA ILE A 278 5.11 7.80 17.41
C ILE A 278 4.23 8.84 16.71
N GLY A 279 3.38 8.44 15.78
CA GLY A 279 2.49 9.37 15.07
C GLY A 279 1.51 10.12 15.98
N THR A 280 1.12 9.49 17.10
CA THR A 280 0.14 10.07 18.03
C THR A 280 0.79 10.72 19.24
N HIS A 281 1.86 10.13 19.81
CA HIS A 281 2.39 10.49 21.12
C HIS A 281 3.79 11.09 21.12
N PHE A 282 4.47 11.19 19.97
CA PHE A 282 5.82 11.77 19.93
C PHE A 282 5.84 13.23 20.40
N ILE A 283 4.88 14.05 19.95
CA ILE A 283 4.83 15.47 20.32
C ILE A 283 4.57 15.64 21.84
N PRO A 284 3.53 15.00 22.44
CA PRO A 284 3.34 15.05 23.88
C PRO A 284 4.54 14.50 24.67
N ALA A 285 5.14 13.39 24.22
CA ALA A 285 6.29 12.82 24.89
C ALA A 285 7.51 13.75 24.87
N ALA A 286 7.79 14.39 23.74
CA ALA A 286 8.86 15.36 23.61
C ALA A 286 8.60 16.59 24.51
N HIS A 287 7.34 17.02 24.62
CA HIS A 287 6.94 18.11 25.50
C HIS A 287 7.14 17.75 26.97
N ASP A 288 6.79 16.54 27.40
CA ASP A 288 7.04 16.04 28.76
C ASP A 288 8.54 16.06 29.13
N HIS A 289 9.44 15.97 28.13
CA HIS A 289 10.89 16.10 28.29
C HIS A 289 11.42 17.54 28.10
N GLY A 290 10.53 18.54 28.06
CA GLY A 290 10.89 19.97 27.98
C GLY A 290 11.18 20.49 26.57
N MET A 291 10.90 19.71 25.51
CA MET A 291 11.02 20.18 24.12
C MET A 291 9.81 21.04 23.73
N PRO A 292 10.01 22.23 23.10
CA PRO A 292 8.89 23.02 22.58
C PRO A 292 8.05 22.20 21.58
N THR A 293 6.73 22.30 21.70
CA THR A 293 5.76 21.57 20.83
C THR A 293 5.99 21.85 19.35
N THR A 294 6.35 23.08 18.99
CA THR A 294 6.67 23.46 17.61
C THR A 294 7.90 22.77 17.06
N THR A 295 8.94 22.60 17.90
CA THR A 295 10.17 21.87 17.56
C THR A 295 9.86 20.39 17.37
N ALA A 296 9.11 19.77 18.29
CA ALA A 296 8.71 18.37 18.21
C ALA A 296 7.85 18.11 16.95
N ALA A 297 6.91 19.01 16.63
CA ALA A 297 6.10 18.92 15.41
C ALA A 297 6.96 19.03 14.14
N GLY A 298 7.95 19.93 14.12
CA GLY A 298 8.90 20.03 13.02
C GLY A 298 9.76 18.78 12.83
N LEU A 299 10.22 18.16 13.92
CA LEU A 299 10.95 16.90 13.88
C LEU A 299 10.07 15.75 13.37
N LEU A 300 8.81 15.66 13.79
CA LEU A 300 7.88 14.66 13.29
C LEU A 300 7.56 14.86 11.80
N ALA A 301 7.48 16.10 11.32
CA ALA A 301 7.34 16.38 9.89
C ALA A 301 8.56 15.89 9.09
N LEU A 302 9.77 16.01 9.64
CA LEU A 302 11.00 15.50 9.00
C LEU A 302 11.03 13.97 8.91
N VAL A 303 10.41 13.24 9.84
CA VAL A 303 10.19 11.79 9.70
C VAL A 303 9.50 11.50 8.35
N GLY A 304 8.48 12.29 7.98
CA GLY A 304 7.80 12.15 6.69
C GLY A 304 8.70 12.40 5.48
N VAL A 305 9.65 13.33 5.57
CA VAL A 305 10.64 13.58 4.50
C VAL A 305 11.56 12.37 4.32
N PHE A 306 12.11 11.86 5.41
CA PHE A 306 12.97 10.67 5.37
C PHE A 306 12.22 9.41 4.98
N ASP A 307 10.92 9.29 5.34
CA ASP A 307 10.06 8.18 4.93
C ASP A 307 9.95 8.05 3.41
N VAL A 308 9.80 9.16 2.70
CA VAL A 308 9.78 9.13 1.22
C VAL A 308 11.06 8.47 0.67
N ALA A 309 12.22 8.88 1.15
CA ALA A 309 13.49 8.32 0.72
C ALA A 309 13.64 6.85 1.14
N GLY A 310 13.33 6.53 2.39
CA GLY A 310 13.46 5.19 2.97
C GLY A 310 12.53 4.19 2.31
N THR A 311 11.28 4.56 2.07
CA THR A 311 10.29 3.69 1.43
C THR A 311 10.63 3.39 -0.03
N ILE A 312 11.14 4.37 -0.80
CA ILE A 312 11.62 4.16 -2.17
C ILE A 312 12.86 3.25 -2.16
N ALA A 313 13.82 3.52 -1.26
CA ALA A 313 15.01 2.70 -1.11
C ALA A 313 14.67 1.26 -0.72
N SER A 314 13.74 1.06 0.22
CA SER A 314 13.23 -0.26 0.61
C SER A 314 12.60 -1.00 -0.57
N GLY A 315 11.81 -0.30 -1.39
CA GLY A 315 11.25 -0.88 -2.61
C GLY A 315 12.33 -1.37 -3.57
N TRP A 316 13.40 -0.57 -3.77
CA TRP A 316 14.55 -0.95 -4.58
C TRP A 316 15.35 -2.12 -4.00
N LEU A 317 15.50 -2.16 -2.67
CA LEU A 317 16.15 -3.26 -1.96
C LEU A 317 15.33 -4.54 -2.06
N THR A 318 14.00 -4.46 -1.96
CA THR A 318 13.08 -5.62 -2.07
C THR A 318 13.20 -6.35 -3.42
N ASP A 319 13.57 -5.64 -4.49
CA ASP A 319 13.82 -6.24 -5.80
C ASP A 319 15.16 -7.01 -5.89
N ARG A 320 16.06 -6.88 -4.89
CA ARG A 320 17.44 -7.39 -4.92
C ARG A 320 17.77 -8.34 -3.78
N TYR A 321 17.18 -8.13 -2.63
CA TYR A 321 17.47 -8.87 -1.40
C TYR A 321 16.25 -9.64 -0.93
N ASP A 322 16.48 -10.62 -0.07
CA ASP A 322 15.39 -11.39 0.55
C ASP A 322 14.48 -10.46 1.38
N PRO A 323 13.17 -10.36 1.04
CA PRO A 323 12.24 -9.50 1.76
C PRO A 323 12.14 -9.80 3.25
N ARG A 324 12.40 -11.05 3.68
CA ARG A 324 12.39 -11.45 5.10
C ARG A 324 13.53 -10.79 5.86
N LEU A 325 14.72 -10.81 5.26
CA LEU A 325 15.90 -10.19 5.87
C LEU A 325 15.71 -8.68 6.00
N LEU A 326 15.11 -8.04 4.98
CA LEU A 326 14.79 -6.61 5.05
C LEU A 326 13.85 -6.30 6.22
N LEU A 327 12.78 -7.09 6.41
CA LEU A 327 11.88 -6.91 7.57
C LEU A 327 12.59 -7.10 8.90
N VAL A 328 13.46 -8.12 9.01
CA VAL A 328 14.27 -8.35 10.22
C VAL A 328 15.13 -7.11 10.55
N VAL A 329 15.83 -6.58 9.54
CA VAL A 329 16.70 -5.39 9.71
C VAL A 329 15.87 -4.16 10.08
N TYR A 330 14.73 -3.93 9.44
CA TYR A 330 13.86 -2.80 9.73
C TYR A 330 13.27 -2.87 11.13
N TYR A 331 12.69 -4.00 11.54
CA TYR A 331 12.17 -4.13 12.92
C TYR A 331 13.25 -4.09 13.98
N LEU A 332 14.45 -4.60 13.71
CA LEU A 332 15.59 -4.49 14.62
C LEU A 332 16.01 -3.02 14.79
N GLY A 333 16.21 -2.31 13.67
CA GLY A 333 16.58 -0.89 13.68
C GLY A 333 15.53 -0.03 14.39
N ARG A 334 14.24 -0.29 14.11
CA ARG A 334 13.10 0.36 14.76
C ARG A 334 13.09 0.10 16.28
N GLY A 335 13.24 -1.15 16.69
CA GLY A 335 13.26 -1.52 18.10
C GLY A 335 14.40 -0.84 18.85
N LEU A 336 15.62 -0.82 18.30
CA LEU A 336 16.76 -0.11 18.86
C LEU A 336 16.54 1.40 18.94
N SER A 337 15.94 2.00 17.89
CA SER A 337 15.60 3.43 17.89
C SER A 337 14.59 3.78 18.99
N LEU A 338 13.54 2.95 19.18
CA LEU A 338 12.54 3.15 20.23
C LEU A 338 13.12 2.94 21.63
N LEU A 339 14.03 1.99 21.79
CA LEU A 339 14.73 1.75 23.06
C LEU A 339 15.60 2.96 23.47
N ALA A 340 16.21 3.62 22.49
CA ALA A 340 17.04 4.80 22.71
C ALA A 340 16.23 6.10 22.85
N LEU A 341 14.98 6.15 22.36
CA LEU A 341 14.20 7.37 22.23
C LEU A 341 14.04 8.14 23.56
N PRO A 342 13.71 7.54 24.72
CA PRO A 342 13.57 8.28 25.97
C PRO A 342 14.81 9.10 26.31
N SER A 343 16.00 8.56 26.06
CA SER A 343 17.27 9.25 26.32
C SER A 343 17.60 10.34 25.29
N LEU A 344 16.91 10.34 24.13
CA LEU A 344 17.16 11.28 23.03
C LEU A 344 16.14 12.43 22.98
N LEU A 345 15.10 12.42 23.81
CA LEU A 345 14.02 13.41 23.77
C LEU A 345 14.38 14.74 24.45
N ALA A 346 15.38 14.77 25.35
CA ALA A 346 15.77 16.01 26.01
C ALA A 346 16.41 17.01 25.02
N PRO A 347 16.21 18.34 25.19
CA PRO A 347 16.63 19.35 24.21
C PRO A 347 18.13 19.41 23.93
N ASN A 348 18.97 18.94 24.88
CA ASN A 348 20.44 19.05 24.84
C ASN A 348 21.14 17.69 24.91
N THR A 349 20.53 16.63 24.34
CA THR A 349 21.13 15.29 24.37
C THR A 349 22.20 15.10 23.30
N SER A 350 23.18 14.24 23.60
CA SER A 350 24.20 13.78 22.66
C SER A 350 24.23 12.24 22.66
N PRO A 351 23.93 11.58 21.53
CA PRO A 351 23.51 12.14 20.25
C PRO A 351 22.16 12.85 20.32
N SER A 352 21.89 13.78 19.40
CA SER A 352 20.65 14.56 19.41
C SER A 352 19.46 13.75 18.88
N THR A 353 18.23 14.19 19.18
CA THR A 353 16.97 13.63 18.66
C THR A 353 16.96 13.46 17.13
N TRP A 354 17.77 14.24 16.39
CA TRP A 354 17.96 14.11 14.95
C TRP A 354 18.38 12.72 14.48
N VAL A 355 19.19 12.01 15.28
CA VAL A 355 19.62 10.64 14.96
C VAL A 355 18.40 9.71 14.93
N PHE A 356 17.51 9.83 15.92
CA PHE A 356 16.25 9.09 15.92
C PHE A 356 15.40 9.44 14.71
N ILE A 357 15.21 10.73 14.43
CA ILE A 357 14.37 11.21 13.33
C ILE A 357 14.86 10.67 11.96
N LEU A 358 16.16 10.68 11.73
CA LEU A 358 16.75 10.15 10.51
C LEU A 358 16.49 8.63 10.36
N PHE A 359 16.92 7.84 11.34
CA PHE A 359 16.82 6.38 11.25
C PHE A 359 15.37 5.91 11.29
N TYR A 360 14.57 6.47 12.17
CA TYR A 360 13.17 6.11 12.30
C TYR A 360 12.35 6.55 11.09
N GLY A 361 12.66 7.73 10.53
CA GLY A 361 12.01 8.23 9.32
C GLY A 361 12.32 7.36 8.11
N LEU A 362 13.57 6.97 7.90
CA LEU A 362 13.95 6.05 6.81
C LEU A 362 13.24 4.69 6.91
N ASP A 363 12.88 4.27 8.12
CA ASP A 363 12.20 2.99 8.38
C ASP A 363 10.67 3.12 8.47
N TRP A 364 10.08 4.32 8.49
CA TRP A 364 8.68 4.56 8.86
C TRP A 364 7.69 3.65 8.11
N VAL A 365 7.71 3.62 6.79
CA VAL A 365 6.87 2.76 5.93
C VAL A 365 7.70 1.77 5.11
N ALA A 366 9.01 1.68 5.36
CA ALA A 366 9.93 0.80 4.63
C ALA A 366 9.56 -0.69 4.68
N THR A 367 8.76 -1.11 5.67
CA THR A 367 8.25 -2.48 5.81
C THR A 367 7.19 -2.87 4.78
N VAL A 368 6.55 -1.90 4.08
CA VAL A 368 5.46 -2.18 3.13
C VAL A 368 5.94 -2.95 1.88
N PRO A 369 6.97 -2.50 1.11
CA PRO A 369 7.39 -3.22 -0.09
C PRO A 369 7.74 -4.69 0.15
N PRO A 370 8.56 -5.05 1.16
CA PRO A 370 8.86 -6.45 1.44
C PRO A 370 7.65 -7.26 1.91
N THR A 371 6.72 -6.66 2.68
CA THR A 371 5.49 -7.35 3.10
C THR A 371 4.59 -7.67 1.91
N VAL A 372 4.42 -6.73 0.96
CA VAL A 372 3.68 -6.96 -0.30
C VAL A 372 4.35 -8.07 -1.11
N ALA A 373 5.68 -8.08 -1.20
CA ALA A 373 6.42 -9.11 -1.91
C ALA A 373 6.20 -10.50 -1.29
N LEU A 374 6.25 -10.62 0.04
CA LEU A 374 5.99 -11.86 0.75
C LEU A 374 4.54 -12.33 0.60
N CYS A 375 3.56 -11.42 0.68
CA CYS A 375 2.16 -11.77 0.40
C CYS A 375 2.01 -12.35 -1.01
N ARG A 376 2.68 -11.77 -2.00
CA ARG A 376 2.66 -12.28 -3.38
C ARG A 376 3.29 -13.67 -3.49
N THR A 377 4.42 -13.88 -2.84
CA THR A 377 5.12 -15.18 -2.87
C THR A 377 4.27 -16.30 -2.28
N HIS A 378 3.55 -16.04 -1.18
CA HIS A 378 2.80 -17.05 -0.45
C HIS A 378 1.34 -17.21 -0.90
N PHE A 379 0.69 -16.12 -1.39
CA PHE A 379 -0.75 -16.13 -1.69
C PHE A 379 -1.07 -15.87 -3.18
N GLY A 380 -0.07 -15.71 -4.03
CA GLY A 380 -0.21 -15.63 -5.48
C GLY A 380 -1.24 -14.59 -5.91
N ALA A 381 -2.27 -15.00 -6.65
CA ALA A 381 -3.32 -14.12 -7.17
C ALA A 381 -4.20 -13.49 -6.07
N ALA A 382 -4.29 -14.09 -4.89
CA ALA A 382 -5.03 -13.53 -3.76
C ALA A 382 -4.23 -12.49 -2.96
N ALA A 383 -2.95 -12.30 -3.27
CA ALA A 383 -2.04 -11.43 -2.51
C ALA A 383 -2.57 -10.01 -2.25
N PRO A 384 -3.20 -9.29 -3.18
CA PRO A 384 -3.73 -7.94 -2.89
C PRO A 384 -4.83 -7.94 -1.83
N MET A 385 -5.72 -8.94 -1.83
CA MET A 385 -6.77 -9.09 -0.81
C MET A 385 -6.20 -9.49 0.54
N VAL A 386 -5.28 -10.47 0.54
CA VAL A 386 -4.60 -10.90 1.77
C VAL A 386 -3.78 -9.77 2.36
N PHE A 387 -3.04 -9.03 1.53
CA PHE A 387 -2.32 -7.84 2.00
C PHE A 387 -3.27 -6.76 2.54
N GLY A 388 -4.47 -6.62 1.96
CA GLY A 388 -5.51 -5.76 2.53
C GLY A 388 -5.86 -6.14 3.97
N TRP A 389 -5.97 -7.43 4.30
CA TRP A 389 -6.21 -7.91 5.67
C TRP A 389 -4.98 -7.73 6.57
N VAL A 390 -3.79 -7.94 6.06
CA VAL A 390 -2.53 -7.63 6.77
C VAL A 390 -2.46 -6.14 7.09
N PHE A 391 -2.89 -5.27 6.18
CA PHE A 391 -2.98 -3.83 6.40
C PHE A 391 -4.09 -3.46 7.40
N ALA A 392 -5.21 -4.17 7.41
CA ALA A 392 -6.24 -3.99 8.45
C ALA A 392 -5.68 -4.33 9.85
N ALA A 393 -4.87 -5.39 9.96
CA ALA A 393 -4.17 -5.73 11.20
C ALA A 393 -3.20 -4.62 11.64
N HIS A 394 -2.49 -3.97 10.70
CA HIS A 394 -1.66 -2.79 10.98
C HIS A 394 -2.48 -1.64 11.59
N GLN A 395 -3.65 -1.33 11.04
CA GLN A 395 -4.49 -0.26 11.55
C GLN A 395 -5.08 -0.60 12.94
N LEU A 396 -5.40 -1.88 13.18
CA LEU A 396 -5.82 -2.35 14.49
C LEU A 396 -4.68 -2.22 15.52
N GLY A 397 -3.46 -2.63 15.15
CA GLY A 397 -2.27 -2.47 15.99
C GLY A 397 -2.03 -0.99 16.34
N ALA A 398 -2.18 -0.10 15.37
CA ALA A 398 -2.07 1.34 15.59
C ALA A 398 -3.11 1.87 16.58
N ALA A 399 -4.38 1.46 16.45
CA ALA A 399 -5.46 1.88 17.33
C ALA A 399 -5.24 1.40 18.79
N VAL A 400 -4.83 0.15 18.96
CA VAL A 400 -4.52 -0.43 20.28
C VAL A 400 -3.36 0.30 20.93
N ALA A 401 -2.28 0.57 20.18
CA ALA A 401 -1.11 1.25 20.72
C ALA A 401 -1.37 2.73 21.05
N ALA A 402 -2.17 3.43 20.25
CA ALA A 402 -2.56 4.80 20.51
C ALA A 402 -3.31 4.91 21.86
N SER A 403 -4.30 4.06 22.09
CA SER A 403 -5.03 4.03 23.37
C SER A 403 -4.15 3.54 24.52
N GLY A 404 -3.39 2.47 24.29
CA GLY A 404 -2.52 1.86 25.32
C GLY A 404 -1.41 2.79 25.80
N ALA A 405 -0.76 3.54 24.90
CA ALA A 405 0.28 4.48 25.25
C ALA A 405 -0.26 5.65 26.09
N GLY A 406 -1.49 6.15 25.79
CA GLY A 406 -2.15 7.13 26.63
C GLY A 406 -2.42 6.61 28.04
N MET A 407 -2.96 5.39 28.17
CA MET A 407 -3.20 4.76 29.48
C MET A 407 -1.91 4.55 30.26
N ILE A 408 -0.81 4.14 29.61
CA ILE A 408 0.50 3.97 30.24
C ILE A 408 0.99 5.31 30.78
N ARG A 409 0.89 6.38 29.99
CA ARG A 409 1.28 7.73 30.43
C ARG A 409 0.47 8.18 31.63
N ASP A 410 -0.86 8.01 31.60
CA ASP A 410 -1.73 8.41 32.71
C ASP A 410 -1.41 7.68 34.02
N SER A 411 -0.98 6.42 33.93
CA SER A 411 -0.61 5.60 35.10
C SER A 411 0.82 5.82 35.58
N ASN A 412 1.78 6.07 34.68
CA ASN A 412 3.20 6.14 35.01
C ASN A 412 3.77 7.57 34.98
N GLY A 413 3.03 8.56 34.51
CA GLY A 413 3.46 9.95 34.38
C GLY A 413 4.41 10.21 33.21
N SER A 414 4.84 9.20 32.43
CA SER A 414 5.69 9.30 31.25
C SER A 414 5.34 8.30 30.17
N TYR A 415 5.83 8.54 28.94
CA TYR A 415 5.70 7.61 27.81
C TYR A 415 6.84 6.57 27.74
N ASP A 416 7.84 6.60 28.59
CA ASP A 416 9.05 5.76 28.50
C ASP A 416 8.71 4.27 28.46
N VAL A 417 7.79 3.85 29.34
CA VAL A 417 7.32 2.45 29.38
C VAL A 417 6.65 2.08 28.05
N ALA A 418 5.90 2.96 27.43
CA ALA A 418 5.27 2.70 26.14
C ALA A 418 6.30 2.53 25.02
N PHE A 419 7.40 3.31 25.03
CA PHE A 419 8.50 3.14 24.09
C PHE A 419 9.24 1.82 24.29
N TYR A 420 9.50 1.41 25.54
CA TYR A 420 10.12 0.12 25.85
C TYR A 420 9.23 -1.07 25.46
N CYS A 421 7.92 -0.97 25.70
CA CYS A 421 6.96 -1.98 25.24
C CYS A 421 6.97 -2.10 23.72
N ALA A 422 6.98 -0.97 22.99
CA ALA A 422 7.03 -0.99 21.53
C ALA A 422 8.37 -1.55 21.01
N ALA A 423 9.50 -1.27 21.68
CA ALA A 423 10.80 -1.88 21.36
C ALA A 423 10.75 -3.41 21.54
N ALA A 424 10.16 -3.90 22.63
CA ALA A 424 9.96 -5.33 22.87
C ALA A 424 9.05 -5.97 21.82
N LEU A 425 7.96 -5.31 21.42
CA LEU A 425 7.13 -5.75 20.31
C LEU A 425 7.91 -5.82 18.99
N CYS A 426 8.78 -4.86 18.71
CA CYS A 426 9.66 -4.91 17.53
C CYS A 426 10.61 -6.13 17.58
N ALA A 427 11.13 -6.52 18.72
CA ALA A 427 11.91 -7.76 18.86
C ALA A 427 11.06 -9.01 18.55
N ILE A 428 9.79 -9.03 18.94
CA ILE A 428 8.84 -10.08 18.53
C ILE A 428 8.66 -10.05 17.01
N ALA A 429 8.50 -8.86 16.39
CA ALA A 429 8.34 -8.73 14.94
C ALA A 429 9.58 -9.21 14.17
N VAL A 430 10.79 -9.04 14.71
CA VAL A 430 12.04 -9.67 14.19
C VAL A 430 11.88 -11.18 14.15
N GLY A 431 11.46 -11.81 15.25
CA GLY A 431 11.22 -13.26 15.32
C GLY A 431 10.15 -13.74 14.35
N LEU A 432 9.02 -13.01 14.26
CA LEU A 432 7.96 -13.32 13.31
C LEU A 432 8.45 -13.24 11.86
N SER A 433 9.18 -12.18 11.50
CA SER A 433 9.72 -11.96 10.15
C SER A 433 10.77 -13.02 9.77
N ALA A 434 11.65 -13.38 10.69
CA ALA A 434 12.64 -14.44 10.49
C ALA A 434 11.99 -15.83 10.32
N SER A 435 10.80 -16.02 10.92
CA SER A 435 10.04 -17.29 10.84
C SER A 435 9.22 -17.44 9.55
N VAL A 436 9.15 -16.42 8.70
CA VAL A 436 8.49 -16.49 7.39
C VAL A 436 9.28 -17.44 6.49
N GLY A 437 8.61 -18.45 5.90
CA GLY A 437 9.24 -19.45 5.00
C GLY A 437 9.77 -18.84 3.70
N ALA A 438 10.86 -19.39 3.17
CA ALA A 438 11.44 -18.96 1.89
C ALA A 438 10.60 -19.43 0.69
N THR A 439 9.97 -20.59 0.81
CA THR A 439 9.19 -21.24 -0.25
C THR A 439 7.71 -21.14 0.02
N PRO A 440 6.85 -21.03 -1.04
CA PRO A 440 5.41 -21.09 -0.88
C PRO A 440 5.01 -22.39 -0.18
N SER A 441 4.23 -22.28 0.90
CA SER A 441 3.59 -23.46 1.48
C SER A 441 2.58 -24.03 0.49
N ARG A 442 2.60 -25.34 0.22
CA ARG A 442 1.64 -26.03 -0.66
C ARG A 442 0.17 -25.79 -0.27
N GLU A 443 -0.06 -25.45 1.01
CA GLU A 443 -1.39 -25.22 1.60
C GLU A 443 -2.00 -23.86 1.24
N ALA A 444 -1.21 -22.88 0.77
CA ALA A 444 -1.67 -21.50 0.54
C ALA A 444 -2.22 -21.23 -0.86
N GLN A 445 -2.34 -22.24 -1.73
CA GLN A 445 -2.98 -22.07 -3.02
C GLN A 445 -4.50 -21.99 -2.83
N VAL A 446 -5.03 -20.77 -2.72
CA VAL A 446 -6.48 -20.52 -2.80
C VAL A 446 -6.97 -21.13 -4.12
N PRO A 447 -7.88 -22.12 -4.12
CA PRO A 447 -8.37 -22.70 -5.34
C PRO A 447 -9.00 -21.59 -6.19
N THR A 448 -8.37 -21.19 -7.24
CA THR A 448 -8.99 -20.40 -8.29
C THR A 448 -10.00 -21.32 -8.94
N GLY A 449 -11.30 -21.00 -8.86
CA GLY A 449 -12.44 -21.86 -9.27
C GLY A 449 -12.44 -22.38 -10.71
N SER A 450 -11.32 -22.32 -11.42
CA SER A 450 -11.10 -22.92 -12.73
C SER A 450 -10.69 -24.38 -12.70
N ALA A 451 -10.23 -24.91 -11.55
CA ALA A 451 -9.84 -26.32 -11.45
C ALA A 451 -11.03 -27.28 -11.23
N GLN A 452 -12.17 -26.79 -10.72
CA GLN A 452 -13.36 -27.64 -10.50
C GLN A 452 -14.23 -27.85 -11.73
N VAL A 453 -14.15 -26.98 -12.74
CA VAL A 453 -14.92 -27.14 -14.00
C VAL A 453 -14.25 -28.13 -14.95
N GLY A 454 -12.94 -28.35 -14.81
CA GLY A 454 -12.20 -29.34 -15.60
C GLY A 454 -12.37 -30.78 -15.10
N ALA A 455 -12.46 -30.97 -13.78
CA ALA A 455 -12.63 -32.31 -13.19
C ALA A 455 -14.06 -32.88 -13.40
N ALA A 456 -15.09 -32.02 -13.30
CA ALA A 456 -16.47 -32.47 -13.53
C ALA A 456 -16.76 -32.80 -15.01
N ARG A 457 -16.03 -32.22 -15.99
CA ARG A 457 -16.16 -32.58 -17.41
C ARG A 457 -15.32 -33.81 -17.83
N GLY A 458 -14.34 -34.19 -17.05
CA GLY A 458 -13.53 -35.39 -17.28
C GLY A 458 -14.20 -36.69 -16.82
N GLU A 459 -15.07 -36.62 -15.80
CA GLU A 459 -15.80 -37.78 -15.31
C GLU A 459 -17.06 -38.12 -16.13
N GLU A 460 -17.72 -37.13 -16.75
CA GLU A 460 -18.84 -37.42 -17.67
C GLU A 460 -18.41 -37.99 -19.04
N ALA A 461 -17.14 -37.81 -19.45
CA ALA A 461 -16.64 -38.33 -20.71
C ALA A 461 -16.18 -39.80 -20.66
N THR A 462 -16.01 -40.38 -19.47
CA THR A 462 -15.60 -41.76 -19.27
C THR A 462 -16.74 -42.71 -18.88
N ALA A 463 -17.91 -42.19 -18.51
CA ALA A 463 -19.08 -43.02 -18.13
C ALA A 463 -20.03 -43.37 -19.31
N GLY A 464 -19.68 -43.05 -20.55
CA GLY A 464 -20.51 -43.28 -21.74
C GLY A 464 -19.94 -44.30 -22.76
N LYS A 465 -19.02 -45.14 -22.35
CA LYS A 465 -18.51 -46.25 -23.18
C LYS A 465 -18.37 -47.51 -22.34
N ASP A 466 -19.49 -48.18 -22.13
CA ASP A 466 -19.63 -49.62 -21.91
C ASP A 466 -21.06 -50.03 -22.34
#